data_52216a72f2609598d35cd186fbb7d58a
#
_entry.id   52216a72f2609598d35cd186fbb7d58a
#
_cell.length_a   1.000
_cell.length_b   1.000
_cell.length_c   1.000
_cell.angle_alpha   90.00
_cell.angle_beta   90.00
_cell.angle_gamma   90.00
#
_symmetry.space_group_name_H-M   'P 1'
#
loop_
_entity.id
_entity.type
_entity.pdbx_description
1 polymer ?
#
loop_
_entity_poly.entity_id
_entity_poly.type
_entity_poly.pdbx_seq_one_letter_code
_entity_poly.pdbx_strand_id
1 'polypeptide(L)'
;SLLIIAEDVEGQALATLVVNKLRGGLKIAAVKAPGFGDRRKAMLEDIAILTGGTVISEERGFSLENAELTMLGTAETVTIDKDNTTIVNGSGKSDDIKARVNQIKAQIETTTSDYDKEKLQERLAKLAGGVAVLYVGAASEVEMKEKKDRVDDALNATRAAVEEGIVAGGGVALVRTKKVLDKLKADNSDELTGIQIVTRAIESPLRTIVENAGSEGSIVVAKVMDGKDNFGYDAKKEEYVDMLKAGIIDPKKVTRIALENAASVAGMILTTECALVDIKEETPAPMPPMGGGGMPGMM
;
A
#
# COMPACT_ATOMS: atom_id res chain seq x y z
N SER A 1 -0.37 -30.55 -12.28
CA SER A 1 0.36 -29.57 -11.44
C SER A 1 -0.39 -29.36 -10.14
N LEU A 2 0.32 -29.24 -9.02
CA LEU A 2 -0.25 -29.03 -7.69
C LEU A 2 0.31 -27.73 -7.10
N LEU A 3 -0.58 -26.84 -6.64
CA LEU A 3 -0.24 -25.70 -5.80
C LEU A 3 -0.66 -26.00 -4.36
N ILE A 4 0.26 -25.88 -3.42
CA ILE A 4 0.01 -25.96 -1.99
C ILE A 4 0.01 -24.53 -1.43
N ILE A 5 -1.08 -24.13 -0.78
CA ILE A 5 -1.21 -22.84 -0.09
C ILE A 5 -1.37 -23.17 1.39
N ALA A 6 -0.34 -22.94 2.18
CA ALA A 6 -0.32 -23.28 3.60
C ALA A 6 0.28 -22.15 4.44
N GLU A 7 0.04 -22.21 5.74
CA GLU A 7 0.64 -21.24 6.67
C GLU A 7 2.15 -21.28 6.61
N ASP A 8 2.71 -22.51 6.65
CA ASP A 8 4.12 -22.76 6.36
C ASP A 8 4.32 -24.17 5.76
N VAL A 9 5.45 -24.36 5.09
CA VAL A 9 5.89 -25.66 4.59
C VAL A 9 7.37 -25.80 4.95
N GLU A 10 7.67 -26.61 5.97
CA GLU A 10 8.98 -26.71 6.58
C GLU A 10 9.48 -28.16 6.68
N GLY A 11 10.73 -28.27 7.09
CA GLY A 11 11.35 -29.53 7.50
C GLY A 11 11.25 -30.63 6.45
N GLN A 12 10.80 -31.81 6.85
CA GLN A 12 10.76 -33.00 6.02
C GLN A 12 9.75 -32.87 4.88
N ALA A 13 8.63 -32.14 5.09
CA ALA A 13 7.64 -31.88 4.05
C ALA A 13 8.27 -31.06 2.90
N LEU A 14 8.93 -29.94 3.21
CA LEU A 14 9.62 -29.12 2.21
C LEU A 14 10.70 -29.92 1.48
N ALA A 15 11.54 -30.66 2.19
CA ALA A 15 12.59 -31.49 1.59
C ALA A 15 12.00 -32.52 0.61
N THR A 16 10.90 -33.15 0.98
CA THR A 16 10.23 -34.13 0.11
C THR A 16 9.67 -33.47 -1.16
N LEU A 17 9.05 -32.31 -1.06
CA LEU A 17 8.53 -31.55 -2.22
C LEU A 17 9.66 -31.14 -3.16
N VAL A 18 10.77 -30.60 -2.62
CA VAL A 18 11.94 -30.16 -3.39
C VAL A 18 12.57 -31.35 -4.14
N VAL A 19 12.81 -32.48 -3.47
CA VAL A 19 13.39 -33.66 -4.10
C VAL A 19 12.53 -34.19 -5.24
N ASN A 20 11.21 -34.28 -5.03
CA ASN A 20 10.30 -34.80 -6.07
C ASN A 20 10.16 -33.80 -7.24
N LYS A 21 10.22 -32.50 -6.98
CA LYS A 21 10.26 -31.49 -8.04
C LYS A 21 11.54 -31.59 -8.88
N LEU A 22 12.69 -31.68 -8.23
CA LEU A 22 14.00 -31.79 -8.90
C LEU A 22 14.12 -33.09 -9.74
N ARG A 23 13.56 -34.19 -9.25
CA ARG A 23 13.50 -35.44 -9.99
C ARG A 23 12.51 -35.46 -11.15
N GLY A 24 11.74 -34.37 -11.32
CA GLY A 24 10.73 -34.28 -12.38
C GLY A 24 9.48 -35.15 -12.16
N GLY A 25 9.35 -35.80 -11.00
CA GLY A 25 8.21 -36.66 -10.68
C GLY A 25 6.91 -35.89 -10.39
N LEU A 26 7.03 -34.70 -9.85
CA LEU A 26 5.88 -33.83 -9.51
C LEU A 26 6.07 -32.41 -10.02
N LYS A 27 5.03 -31.88 -10.67
CA LYS A 27 4.92 -30.45 -10.98
C LYS A 27 4.22 -29.76 -9.81
N ILE A 28 5.01 -29.28 -8.83
CA ILE A 28 4.50 -28.76 -7.58
C ILE A 28 5.09 -27.38 -7.25
N ALA A 29 4.29 -26.55 -6.63
CA ALA A 29 4.71 -25.30 -6.00
C ALA A 29 4.04 -25.17 -4.63
N ALA A 30 4.72 -24.56 -3.68
CA ALA A 30 4.20 -24.23 -2.37
C ALA A 30 4.37 -22.73 -2.12
N VAL A 31 3.32 -22.10 -1.61
CA VAL A 31 3.29 -20.68 -1.29
C VAL A 31 2.70 -20.47 0.09
N LYS A 32 3.12 -19.39 0.78
CA LYS A 32 2.55 -19.01 2.06
C LYS A 32 1.13 -18.49 1.88
N ALA A 33 0.24 -18.89 2.78
CA ALA A 33 -1.13 -18.40 2.83
C ALA A 33 -1.14 -16.90 3.15
N PRO A 34 -2.00 -16.11 2.46
CA PRO A 34 -2.06 -14.67 2.67
C PRO A 34 -2.70 -14.29 4.01
N GLY A 35 -2.22 -13.21 4.62
CA GLY A 35 -2.77 -12.68 5.87
C GLY A 35 -2.35 -13.46 7.11
N PHE A 36 -2.99 -13.14 8.25
CA PHE A 36 -2.72 -13.73 9.56
C PHE A 36 -4.03 -14.01 10.31
N GLY A 37 -4.00 -14.99 11.23
CA GLY A 37 -5.15 -15.32 12.10
C GLY A 37 -6.44 -15.60 11.33
N ASP A 38 -7.57 -15.09 11.83
CA ASP A 38 -8.89 -15.33 11.23
C ASP A 38 -9.00 -14.77 9.81
N ARG A 39 -8.26 -13.74 9.49
CA ARG A 39 -8.19 -13.18 8.15
C ARG A 39 -7.55 -14.17 7.16
N ARG A 40 -6.48 -14.85 7.55
CA ARG A 40 -5.88 -15.92 6.75
C ARG A 40 -6.88 -17.03 6.46
N LYS A 41 -7.62 -17.47 7.49
CA LYS A 41 -8.68 -18.49 7.37
C LYS A 41 -9.74 -18.06 6.35
N ALA A 42 -10.21 -16.81 6.48
CA ALA A 42 -11.21 -16.27 5.57
C ALA A 42 -10.73 -16.16 4.11
N MET A 43 -9.46 -15.80 3.90
CA MET A 43 -8.88 -15.74 2.56
C MET A 43 -8.67 -17.13 1.96
N LEU A 44 -8.27 -18.12 2.75
CA LEU A 44 -8.19 -19.51 2.31
C LEU A 44 -9.55 -20.06 1.91
N GLU A 45 -10.61 -19.71 2.67
CA GLU A 45 -11.99 -20.05 2.29
C GLU A 45 -12.42 -19.42 0.96
N ASP A 46 -12.05 -18.15 0.74
CA ASP A 46 -12.35 -17.46 -0.51
C ASP A 46 -11.69 -18.17 -1.70
N ILE A 47 -10.44 -18.61 -1.53
CA ILE A 47 -9.71 -19.38 -2.54
C ILE A 47 -10.36 -20.76 -2.76
N ALA A 48 -10.74 -21.45 -1.70
CA ALA A 48 -11.39 -22.73 -1.79
C ALA A 48 -12.74 -22.64 -2.52
N ILE A 49 -13.56 -21.65 -2.19
CA ILE A 49 -14.84 -21.41 -2.87
C ILE A 49 -14.61 -21.06 -4.36
N LEU A 50 -13.62 -20.22 -4.66
CA LEU A 50 -13.29 -19.84 -6.03
C LEU A 50 -12.87 -21.05 -6.88
N THR A 51 -12.11 -21.97 -6.30
CA THR A 51 -11.52 -23.13 -6.99
C THR A 51 -12.36 -24.40 -6.88
N GLY A 52 -13.41 -24.39 -6.04
CA GLY A 52 -14.24 -25.57 -5.77
C GLY A 52 -13.55 -26.58 -4.87
N GLY A 53 -12.55 -26.16 -4.09
CA GLY A 53 -11.85 -27.00 -3.13
C GLY A 53 -12.37 -26.89 -1.70
N THR A 54 -11.65 -27.53 -0.78
CA THR A 54 -11.96 -27.53 0.66
C THR A 54 -10.72 -27.10 1.44
N VAL A 55 -10.91 -26.19 2.40
CA VAL A 55 -9.83 -25.84 3.34
C VAL A 55 -9.64 -26.97 4.33
N ILE A 56 -8.44 -27.54 4.35
CA ILE A 56 -8.07 -28.59 5.30
C ILE A 56 -7.57 -27.89 6.58
N SER A 57 -8.34 -27.99 7.66
CA SER A 57 -8.05 -27.37 8.95
C SER A 57 -8.61 -28.25 10.08
N GLU A 58 -7.81 -28.46 11.11
CA GLU A 58 -8.22 -29.24 12.28
C GLU A 58 -9.43 -28.62 12.98
N GLU A 59 -9.58 -27.32 13.01
CA GLU A 59 -10.73 -26.62 13.56
C GLU A 59 -12.05 -26.97 12.83
N ARG A 60 -11.95 -27.39 11.58
CA ARG A 60 -13.09 -27.87 10.78
C ARG A 60 -13.26 -29.39 10.80
N GLY A 61 -12.44 -30.08 11.57
CA GLY A 61 -12.44 -31.53 11.65
C GLY A 61 -11.76 -32.23 10.47
N PHE A 62 -11.00 -31.50 9.65
CA PHE A 62 -10.20 -32.08 8.57
C PHE A 62 -8.73 -32.18 8.95
N SER A 63 -8.11 -33.34 8.74
CA SER A 63 -6.68 -33.54 8.90
C SER A 63 -6.01 -33.80 7.55
N LEU A 64 -4.73 -33.48 7.43
CA LEU A 64 -3.95 -33.75 6.22
C LEU A 64 -3.86 -35.26 5.91
N GLU A 65 -3.91 -36.11 6.94
CA GLU A 65 -3.88 -37.57 6.78
C GLU A 65 -5.11 -38.11 6.04
N ASN A 66 -6.24 -37.42 6.18
CA ASN A 66 -7.51 -37.79 5.56
C ASN A 66 -7.83 -36.98 4.31
N ALA A 67 -6.81 -36.26 3.76
CA ALA A 67 -7.00 -35.46 2.58
C ALA A 67 -7.18 -36.32 1.32
N GLU A 68 -8.28 -36.08 0.60
CA GLU A 68 -8.62 -36.78 -0.62
C GLU A 68 -8.50 -35.88 -1.86
N LEU A 69 -8.32 -36.45 -3.03
CA LEU A 69 -8.28 -35.72 -4.29
C LEU A 69 -9.56 -34.92 -4.57
N THR A 70 -10.68 -35.39 -4.06
CA THR A 70 -11.99 -34.71 -4.15
C THR A 70 -12.07 -33.40 -3.40
N MET A 71 -11.17 -33.16 -2.45
CA MET A 71 -11.06 -31.93 -1.67
C MET A 71 -10.22 -30.88 -2.38
N LEU A 72 -9.51 -31.24 -3.44
CA LEU A 72 -8.65 -30.30 -4.17
C LEU A 72 -9.48 -29.38 -5.06
N GLY A 73 -9.19 -28.10 -5.00
CA GLY A 73 -9.71 -27.11 -5.94
C GLY A 73 -8.96 -27.18 -7.28
N THR A 74 -9.58 -26.65 -8.33
CA THR A 74 -8.98 -26.54 -9.66
C THR A 74 -9.09 -25.13 -10.22
N ALA A 75 -8.11 -24.75 -11.04
CA ALA A 75 -8.10 -23.48 -11.74
C ALA A 75 -7.46 -23.65 -13.12
N GLU A 76 -7.83 -22.78 -14.06
CA GLU A 76 -7.30 -22.80 -15.41
C GLU A 76 -5.82 -22.40 -15.44
N THR A 77 -5.49 -21.31 -14.76
CA THR A 77 -4.13 -20.79 -14.73
C THR A 77 -3.73 -20.33 -13.32
N VAL A 78 -2.51 -20.68 -12.93
CA VAL A 78 -1.88 -20.16 -11.72
C VAL A 78 -0.53 -19.57 -12.09
N THR A 79 -0.33 -18.30 -11.81
CA THR A 79 0.94 -17.59 -12.00
C THR A 79 1.52 -17.24 -10.65
N ILE A 80 2.78 -17.62 -10.42
CA ILE A 80 3.49 -17.36 -9.17
C ILE A 80 4.73 -16.54 -9.51
N ASP A 81 4.85 -15.38 -8.90
CA ASP A 81 6.06 -14.57 -8.89
C ASP A 81 6.66 -14.48 -7.48
N LYS A 82 7.64 -13.62 -7.29
CA LYS A 82 8.33 -13.44 -6.01
C LYS A 82 7.40 -12.97 -4.89
N ASP A 83 6.45 -12.11 -5.23
CA ASP A 83 5.62 -11.38 -4.27
C ASP A 83 4.15 -11.82 -4.31
N ASN A 84 3.70 -12.41 -5.44
CA ASN A 84 2.28 -12.66 -5.70
C ASN A 84 2.01 -14.07 -6.21
N THR A 85 0.83 -14.56 -5.89
CA THR A 85 0.25 -15.76 -6.51
C THR A 85 -1.13 -15.38 -7.07
N THR A 86 -1.27 -15.48 -8.39
CA THR A 86 -2.51 -15.15 -9.10
C THR A 86 -3.18 -16.42 -9.59
N ILE A 87 -4.42 -16.64 -9.15
CA ILE A 87 -5.27 -17.77 -9.55
C ILE A 87 -6.38 -17.24 -10.44
N VAL A 88 -6.48 -17.75 -11.66
CA VAL A 88 -7.45 -17.29 -12.65
C VAL A 88 -8.37 -18.43 -13.06
N ASN A 89 -9.68 -18.13 -13.19
CA ASN A 89 -10.71 -19.07 -13.62
C ASN A 89 -10.73 -20.35 -12.79
N GLY A 90 -11.00 -20.20 -11.49
CA GLY A 90 -11.28 -21.33 -10.61
C GLY A 90 -12.59 -22.04 -10.99
N SER A 91 -12.65 -23.34 -10.75
CA SER A 91 -13.81 -24.19 -11.10
C SER A 91 -14.90 -24.20 -10.01
N GLY A 92 -14.91 -23.24 -9.11
CA GLY A 92 -15.93 -23.09 -8.08
C GLY A 92 -17.32 -22.84 -8.66
N LYS A 93 -18.36 -23.28 -7.93
CA LYS A 93 -19.74 -23.06 -8.36
C LYS A 93 -20.13 -21.58 -8.28
N SER A 94 -20.72 -21.04 -9.33
CA SER A 94 -21.13 -19.63 -9.40
C SER A 94 -22.05 -19.23 -8.24
N ASP A 95 -22.91 -20.13 -7.78
CA ASP A 95 -23.85 -19.84 -6.69
C ASP A 95 -23.14 -19.76 -5.33
N ASP A 96 -22.14 -20.60 -5.10
CA ASP A 96 -21.32 -20.55 -3.86
C ASP A 96 -20.46 -19.26 -3.85
N ILE A 97 -19.92 -18.87 -4.99
CA ILE A 97 -19.18 -17.62 -5.13
C ILE A 97 -20.10 -16.41 -4.87
N LYS A 98 -21.32 -16.40 -5.43
CA LYS A 98 -22.30 -15.34 -5.19
C LYS A 98 -22.73 -15.28 -3.72
N ALA A 99 -22.96 -16.43 -3.08
CA ALA A 99 -23.29 -16.48 -1.66
C ALA A 99 -22.16 -15.89 -0.82
N ARG A 100 -20.92 -16.22 -1.13
CA ARG A 100 -19.75 -15.66 -0.44
C ARG A 100 -19.61 -14.15 -0.66
N VAL A 101 -19.82 -13.66 -1.87
CA VAL A 101 -19.83 -12.22 -2.20
C VAL A 101 -20.88 -11.49 -1.36
N ASN A 102 -22.10 -12.04 -1.23
CA ASN A 102 -23.16 -11.44 -0.42
C ASN A 102 -22.82 -11.45 1.07
N GLN A 103 -22.19 -12.51 1.57
CA GLN A 103 -21.71 -12.58 2.95
C GLN A 103 -20.67 -11.48 3.24
N ILE A 104 -19.70 -11.28 2.34
CA ILE A 104 -18.68 -10.22 2.50
C ILE A 104 -19.33 -8.83 2.45
N LYS A 105 -20.30 -8.60 1.56
CA LYS A 105 -21.06 -7.33 1.51
C LYS A 105 -21.76 -7.03 2.82
N ALA A 106 -22.44 -8.01 3.41
CA ALA A 106 -23.09 -7.84 4.71
C ALA A 106 -22.07 -7.53 5.84
N GLN A 107 -20.89 -8.15 5.80
CA GLN A 107 -19.82 -7.82 6.75
C GLN A 107 -19.30 -6.37 6.58
N ILE A 108 -19.19 -5.86 5.35
CA ILE A 108 -18.81 -4.48 5.08
C ILE A 108 -19.82 -3.49 5.68
N GLU A 109 -21.11 -3.80 5.64
CA GLU A 109 -22.16 -2.94 6.19
C GLU A 109 -22.19 -2.94 7.73
N THR A 110 -21.77 -4.01 8.37
CA THR A 110 -21.83 -4.18 9.82
C THR A 110 -20.56 -3.80 10.55
N THR A 111 -19.41 -3.79 9.87
CA THR A 111 -18.14 -3.44 10.50
C THR A 111 -18.03 -1.95 10.82
N THR A 112 -17.52 -1.64 12.01
CA THR A 112 -17.23 -0.27 12.46
C THR A 112 -15.77 0.15 12.26
N SER A 113 -14.90 -0.79 11.88
CA SER A 113 -13.48 -0.57 11.66
C SER A 113 -13.23 -0.22 10.20
N ASP A 114 -12.70 0.97 9.94
CA ASP A 114 -12.33 1.40 8.57
C ASP A 114 -11.28 0.48 7.95
N TYR A 115 -10.34 -0.01 8.76
CA TYR A 115 -9.33 -0.97 8.32
C TYR A 115 -9.94 -2.31 7.87
N ASP A 116 -10.86 -2.87 8.69
CA ASP A 116 -11.53 -4.13 8.32
C ASP A 116 -12.43 -3.94 7.09
N LYS A 117 -13.08 -2.79 6.98
CA LYS A 117 -13.89 -2.44 5.82
C LYS A 117 -13.05 -2.42 4.54
N GLU A 118 -11.88 -1.79 4.57
CA GLU A 118 -10.94 -1.79 3.44
C GLU A 118 -10.54 -3.22 3.05
N LYS A 119 -10.20 -4.05 4.02
CA LYS A 119 -9.77 -5.43 3.75
C LYS A 119 -10.90 -6.34 3.28
N LEU A 120 -12.11 -6.13 3.72
CA LEU A 120 -13.30 -6.79 3.18
C LEU A 120 -13.58 -6.36 1.74
N GLN A 121 -13.41 -5.08 1.42
CA GLN A 121 -13.56 -4.56 0.06
C GLN A 121 -12.52 -5.14 -0.90
N GLU A 122 -11.25 -5.30 -0.46
CA GLU A 122 -10.22 -5.98 -1.25
C GLU A 122 -10.61 -7.44 -1.57
N ARG A 123 -11.12 -8.19 -0.59
CA ARG A 123 -11.59 -9.57 -0.78
C ARG A 123 -12.77 -9.63 -1.74
N LEU A 124 -13.75 -8.73 -1.55
CA LEU A 124 -14.91 -8.60 -2.42
C LEU A 124 -14.51 -8.36 -3.87
N ALA A 125 -13.59 -7.43 -4.11
CA ALA A 125 -13.10 -7.10 -5.43
C ALA A 125 -12.47 -8.29 -6.14
N LYS A 126 -11.66 -9.08 -5.43
CA LYS A 126 -11.01 -10.28 -5.97
C LYS A 126 -12.00 -11.38 -6.36
N LEU A 127 -13.07 -11.56 -5.57
CA LEU A 127 -14.08 -12.59 -5.83
C LEU A 127 -15.12 -12.17 -6.89
N ALA A 128 -15.58 -10.91 -6.85
CA ALA A 128 -16.66 -10.42 -7.68
C ALA A 128 -16.20 -9.80 -9.00
N GLY A 129 -15.05 -9.13 -9.00
CA GLY A 129 -14.54 -8.35 -10.13
C GLY A 129 -13.41 -9.01 -10.91
N GLY A 130 -12.84 -10.08 -10.38
CA GLY A 130 -11.61 -10.66 -10.90
C GLY A 130 -10.35 -9.86 -10.55
N VAL A 131 -9.23 -10.21 -11.17
CA VAL A 131 -7.93 -9.56 -10.95
C VAL A 131 -7.41 -9.01 -12.28
N ALA A 132 -7.19 -7.71 -12.34
CA ALA A 132 -6.48 -7.09 -13.46
C ALA A 132 -4.97 -7.07 -13.15
N VAL A 133 -4.16 -7.53 -14.08
CA VAL A 133 -2.70 -7.54 -13.95
C VAL A 133 -2.11 -6.55 -14.93
N LEU A 134 -1.45 -5.51 -14.42
CA LEU A 134 -0.72 -4.55 -15.23
C LEU A 134 0.76 -4.90 -15.27
N TYR A 135 1.25 -5.31 -16.43
CA TYR A 135 2.67 -5.60 -16.62
C TYR A 135 3.44 -4.31 -16.91
N VAL A 136 4.44 -4.04 -16.08
CA VAL A 136 5.32 -2.88 -16.22
C VAL A 136 6.68 -3.36 -16.69
N GLY A 137 7.23 -2.69 -17.70
CA GLY A 137 8.57 -2.96 -18.24
C GLY A 137 9.38 -1.69 -18.44
N ALA A 138 10.70 -1.82 -18.39
CA ALA A 138 11.65 -0.75 -18.66
C ALA A 138 12.99 -1.31 -19.18
N ALA A 139 13.89 -0.42 -19.60
CA ALA A 139 15.22 -0.80 -20.11
C ALA A 139 16.18 -1.25 -18.99
N SER A 140 15.95 -0.80 -17.74
CA SER A 140 16.74 -1.18 -16.58
C SER A 140 15.85 -1.60 -15.41
N GLU A 141 16.40 -2.38 -14.46
CA GLU A 141 15.69 -2.82 -13.26
C GLU A 141 15.30 -1.64 -12.38
N VAL A 142 16.15 -0.63 -12.25
CA VAL A 142 15.87 0.57 -11.47
C VAL A 142 14.68 1.33 -12.05
N GLU A 143 14.67 1.56 -13.36
CA GLU A 143 13.57 2.23 -14.06
C GLU A 143 12.26 1.42 -13.97
N MET A 144 12.35 0.11 -14.09
CA MET A 144 11.18 -0.78 -13.93
C MET A 144 10.59 -0.67 -12.53
N LYS A 145 11.43 -0.66 -11.49
CA LYS A 145 10.99 -0.48 -10.11
C LYS A 145 10.33 0.88 -9.90
N GLU A 146 10.95 1.95 -10.39
CA GLU A 146 10.38 3.31 -10.32
C GLU A 146 9.00 3.38 -10.99
N LYS A 147 8.84 2.79 -12.18
CA LYS A 147 7.55 2.72 -12.85
C LYS A 147 6.52 1.92 -12.08
N LYS A 148 6.92 0.79 -11.48
CA LYS A 148 6.04 -0.03 -10.64
C LYS A 148 5.56 0.79 -9.44
N ASP A 149 6.47 1.41 -8.71
CA ASP A 149 6.15 2.21 -7.52
C ASP A 149 5.20 3.37 -7.88
N ARG A 150 5.40 4.03 -9.03
CA ARG A 150 4.52 5.09 -9.54
C ARG A 150 3.11 4.59 -9.88
N VAL A 151 2.98 3.38 -10.41
CA VAL A 151 1.67 2.75 -10.68
C VAL A 151 0.97 2.39 -9.37
N ASP A 152 1.71 1.86 -8.39
CA ASP A 152 1.17 1.52 -7.07
C ASP A 152 0.68 2.78 -6.33
N ASP A 153 1.44 3.88 -6.39
CA ASP A 153 1.03 5.18 -5.84
C ASP A 153 -0.25 5.71 -6.51
N ALA A 154 -0.30 5.65 -7.84
CA ALA A 154 -1.50 6.07 -8.59
C ALA A 154 -2.74 5.23 -8.24
N LEU A 155 -2.57 3.92 -8.05
CA LEU A 155 -3.64 3.03 -7.63
C LEU A 155 -4.16 3.37 -6.23
N ASN A 156 -3.25 3.58 -5.28
CA ASN A 156 -3.61 3.95 -3.90
C ASN A 156 -4.27 5.32 -3.83
N ALA A 157 -3.76 6.31 -4.57
CA ALA A 157 -4.36 7.63 -4.69
C ALA A 157 -5.77 7.55 -5.30
N THR A 158 -5.97 6.72 -6.32
CA THR A 158 -7.29 6.51 -6.95
C THR A 158 -8.28 5.88 -5.98
N ARG A 159 -7.88 4.87 -5.21
CA ARG A 159 -8.72 4.25 -4.17
C ARG A 159 -9.13 5.28 -3.11
N ALA A 160 -8.16 6.03 -2.58
CA ALA A 160 -8.43 7.09 -1.61
C ALA A 160 -9.39 8.17 -2.15
N ALA A 161 -9.26 8.52 -3.43
CA ALA A 161 -10.15 9.47 -4.10
C ALA A 161 -11.58 8.93 -4.29
N VAL A 162 -11.74 7.64 -4.56
CA VAL A 162 -13.07 6.99 -4.64
C VAL A 162 -13.77 6.98 -3.28
N GLU A 163 -13.02 6.84 -2.18
CA GLU A 163 -13.58 6.76 -0.84
C GLU A 163 -14.05 8.12 -0.30
N GLU A 164 -13.25 9.17 -0.41
CA GLU A 164 -13.53 10.48 0.20
C GLU A 164 -13.61 11.64 -0.80
N GLY A 165 -13.45 11.38 -2.08
CA GLY A 165 -13.43 12.41 -3.11
C GLY A 165 -12.07 13.07 -3.29
N ILE A 166 -12.07 14.12 -4.09
CA ILE A 166 -10.88 14.88 -4.48
C ILE A 166 -10.96 16.33 -4.00
N VAL A 167 -9.81 16.96 -3.87
CA VAL A 167 -9.64 18.38 -3.55
C VAL A 167 -8.65 19.03 -4.52
N ALA A 168 -8.56 20.34 -4.53
CA ALA A 168 -7.52 21.07 -5.27
C ALA A 168 -6.15 20.65 -4.76
N GLY A 169 -5.30 20.17 -5.66
CA GLY A 169 -3.96 19.67 -5.37
C GLY A 169 -2.92 20.76 -5.14
N GLY A 170 -1.66 20.34 -5.08
CA GLY A 170 -0.54 21.28 -4.96
C GLY A 170 -0.50 22.05 -3.62
N GLY A 171 -1.08 21.51 -2.56
CA GLY A 171 -1.16 22.15 -1.24
C GLY A 171 -2.26 23.21 -1.12
N VAL A 172 -3.01 23.51 -2.18
CA VAL A 172 -4.06 24.56 -2.19
C VAL A 172 -5.17 24.25 -1.20
N ALA A 173 -5.63 22.99 -1.12
CA ALA A 173 -6.69 22.60 -0.19
C ALA A 173 -6.32 22.92 1.25
N LEU A 174 -5.08 22.64 1.69
CA LEU A 174 -4.61 22.96 3.04
C LEU A 174 -4.58 24.47 3.27
N VAL A 175 -4.02 25.25 2.36
CA VAL A 175 -3.97 26.71 2.47
C VAL A 175 -5.37 27.31 2.60
N ARG A 176 -6.39 26.76 1.92
CA ARG A 176 -7.79 27.19 2.05
C ARG A 176 -8.38 26.95 3.45
N THR A 177 -7.91 25.95 4.19
CA THR A 177 -8.38 25.67 5.54
C THR A 177 -7.96 26.75 6.56
N LYS A 178 -6.97 27.59 6.23
CA LYS A 178 -6.54 28.69 7.09
C LYS A 178 -7.69 29.58 7.52
N LYS A 179 -8.64 29.88 6.63
CA LYS A 179 -9.84 30.66 6.94
C LYS A 179 -10.73 30.05 8.04
N VAL A 180 -10.61 28.74 8.26
CA VAL A 180 -11.32 28.05 9.35
C VAL A 180 -10.55 28.21 10.64
N LEU A 181 -9.22 28.08 10.60
CA LEU A 181 -8.33 28.24 11.75
C LEU A 181 -8.42 29.67 12.34
N ASP A 182 -8.50 30.69 11.47
CA ASP A 182 -8.65 32.11 11.90
C ASP A 182 -9.94 32.37 12.69
N LYS A 183 -10.94 31.48 12.62
CA LYS A 183 -12.22 31.57 13.33
C LYS A 183 -12.23 30.78 14.65
N LEU A 184 -11.23 29.96 14.90
CA LEU A 184 -11.13 29.19 16.12
C LEU A 184 -10.87 30.13 17.30
N LYS A 185 -11.60 29.89 18.38
CA LYS A 185 -11.37 30.59 19.64
C LYS A 185 -10.51 29.71 20.53
N ALA A 186 -9.46 30.28 21.06
CA ALA A 186 -8.61 29.64 22.05
C ALA A 186 -9.07 30.07 23.47
N ASP A 187 -9.08 29.14 24.41
CA ASP A 187 -9.43 29.40 25.80
C ASP A 187 -8.25 30.01 26.60
N ASN A 188 -7.03 29.83 26.07
CA ASN A 188 -5.79 30.30 26.67
C ASN A 188 -4.70 30.60 25.63
N SER A 189 -3.56 31.13 26.07
CA SER A 189 -2.43 31.49 25.21
C SER A 189 -1.76 30.30 24.56
N ASP A 190 -1.75 29.12 25.20
CA ASP A 190 -1.08 27.94 24.73
C ASP A 190 -1.87 27.30 23.59
N GLU A 191 -3.19 27.24 23.71
CA GLU A 191 -4.07 26.85 22.61
C GLU A 191 -3.94 27.78 21.40
N LEU A 192 -3.87 29.11 21.67
CA LEU A 192 -3.66 30.07 20.59
C LEU A 192 -2.32 29.81 19.87
N THR A 193 -1.28 29.52 20.63
CA THR A 193 0.04 29.14 20.05
C THR A 193 -0.06 27.86 19.21
N GLY A 194 -0.78 26.85 19.69
CA GLY A 194 -1.02 25.63 18.94
C GLY A 194 -1.74 25.88 17.60
N ILE A 195 -2.80 26.70 17.62
CA ILE A 195 -3.52 27.12 16.40
C ILE A 195 -2.56 27.83 15.42
N GLN A 196 -1.72 28.73 15.93
CA GLN A 196 -0.73 29.46 15.11
C GLN A 196 0.31 28.53 14.48
N ILE A 197 0.79 27.51 15.22
CA ILE A 197 1.71 26.49 14.71
C ILE A 197 1.08 25.74 13.53
N VAL A 198 -0.16 25.24 13.69
CA VAL A 198 -0.87 24.54 12.62
C VAL A 198 -1.11 25.48 11.43
N THR A 199 -1.54 26.73 11.69
CA THR A 199 -1.78 27.73 10.64
C THR A 199 -0.53 27.99 9.77
N ARG A 200 0.64 27.97 10.38
CA ARG A 200 1.91 28.10 9.66
C ARG A 200 2.30 26.80 8.93
N ALA A 201 2.10 25.67 9.58
CA ALA A 201 2.47 24.37 9.03
C ALA A 201 1.71 24.01 7.74
N ILE A 202 0.41 24.35 7.64
CA ILE A 202 -0.41 24.04 6.46
C ILE A 202 0.01 24.80 5.18
N GLU A 203 0.83 25.84 5.29
CA GLU A 203 1.42 26.52 4.13
C GLU A 203 2.62 25.75 3.54
N SER A 204 3.26 24.90 4.35
CA SER A 204 4.52 24.24 4.00
C SER A 204 4.44 23.39 2.70
N PRO A 205 3.40 22.59 2.45
CA PRO A 205 3.33 21.79 1.22
C PRO A 205 3.35 22.62 -0.05
N LEU A 206 2.53 23.68 -0.13
CA LEU A 206 2.53 24.57 -1.29
C LEU A 206 3.87 25.30 -1.41
N ARG A 207 4.39 25.82 -0.30
CA ARG A 207 5.68 26.51 -0.27
C ARG A 207 6.80 25.64 -0.80
N THR A 208 6.92 24.41 -0.31
CA THR A 208 7.97 23.46 -0.71
C THR A 208 7.86 23.09 -2.19
N ILE A 209 6.64 22.87 -2.70
CA ILE A 209 6.42 22.59 -4.14
C ILE A 209 6.96 23.75 -5.00
N VAL A 210 6.64 24.96 -4.62
CA VAL A 210 7.05 26.18 -5.34
C VAL A 210 8.57 26.39 -5.28
N GLU A 211 9.17 26.24 -4.09
CA GLU A 211 10.61 26.35 -3.88
C GLU A 211 11.39 25.27 -4.66
N ASN A 212 10.89 24.04 -4.70
CA ASN A 212 11.46 22.95 -5.51
C ASN A 212 11.38 23.24 -7.02
N ALA A 213 10.42 24.04 -7.45
CA ALA A 213 10.31 24.51 -8.83
C ALA A 213 11.21 25.75 -9.13
N GLY A 214 11.95 26.25 -8.14
CA GLY A 214 12.84 27.40 -8.28
C GLY A 214 12.18 28.77 -8.13
N SER A 215 10.92 28.80 -7.66
CA SER A 215 10.16 30.04 -7.45
C SER A 215 10.07 30.42 -5.96
N GLU A 216 9.73 31.67 -5.66
CA GLU A 216 9.62 32.17 -4.28
C GLU A 216 8.30 31.73 -3.64
N GLY A 217 8.38 30.77 -2.69
CA GLY A 217 7.23 30.16 -2.04
C GLY A 217 6.33 31.15 -1.30
N SER A 218 6.90 32.16 -0.65
CA SER A 218 6.16 33.18 0.12
C SER A 218 5.21 33.99 -0.75
N ILE A 219 5.68 34.41 -1.93
CA ILE A 219 4.91 35.21 -2.90
C ILE A 219 3.72 34.40 -3.43
N VAL A 220 4.00 33.14 -3.80
CA VAL A 220 2.96 32.25 -4.37
C VAL A 220 1.90 31.92 -3.32
N VAL A 221 2.32 31.59 -2.08
CA VAL A 221 1.38 31.31 -0.98
C VAL A 221 0.48 32.52 -0.72
N ALA A 222 1.03 33.74 -0.63
CA ALA A 222 0.25 34.95 -0.44
C ALA A 222 -0.79 35.13 -1.56
N LYS A 223 -0.38 35.00 -2.82
CA LYS A 223 -1.26 35.16 -3.98
C LYS A 223 -2.34 34.07 -4.07
N VAL A 224 -2.00 32.83 -3.70
CA VAL A 224 -3.00 31.75 -3.62
C VAL A 224 -3.99 32.02 -2.50
N MET A 225 -3.56 32.53 -1.35
CA MET A 225 -4.44 32.89 -0.23
C MET A 225 -5.45 33.99 -0.59
N ASP A 226 -5.05 34.98 -1.36
CA ASP A 226 -5.94 36.08 -1.84
C ASP A 226 -6.95 35.55 -2.87
N GLY A 227 -6.65 34.44 -3.53
CA GLY A 227 -7.52 33.81 -4.51
C GLY A 227 -8.73 33.12 -3.86
N LYS A 228 -9.67 32.67 -4.70
CA LYS A 228 -10.90 31.99 -4.28
C LYS A 228 -10.93 30.55 -4.80
N ASP A 229 -11.72 29.73 -4.14
CA ASP A 229 -12.07 28.37 -4.55
C ASP A 229 -10.82 27.53 -4.89
N ASN A 230 -10.73 27.04 -6.13
CA ASN A 230 -9.66 26.17 -6.59
C ASN A 230 -8.47 26.91 -7.24
N PHE A 231 -8.43 28.24 -7.11
CA PHE A 231 -7.31 29.02 -7.63
C PHE A 231 -6.00 28.64 -6.94
N GLY A 232 -5.00 28.24 -7.71
CA GLY A 232 -3.72 27.74 -7.24
C GLY A 232 -2.60 28.02 -8.24
N TYR A 233 -1.44 27.39 -8.02
CA TYR A 233 -0.25 27.57 -8.83
C TYR A 233 0.18 26.25 -9.43
N ASP A 234 0.25 26.18 -10.77
CA ASP A 234 0.84 25.08 -11.52
C ASP A 234 2.37 25.30 -11.59
N ALA A 235 3.10 24.62 -10.71
CA ALA A 235 4.54 24.76 -10.60
C ALA A 235 5.30 24.25 -11.84
N LYS A 236 4.68 23.37 -12.65
CA LYS A 236 5.28 22.87 -13.90
C LYS A 236 5.24 23.89 -15.01
N LYS A 237 4.17 24.69 -15.07
CA LYS A 237 3.99 25.72 -16.10
C LYS A 237 4.29 27.13 -15.60
N GLU A 238 4.54 27.26 -14.30
CA GLU A 238 4.79 28.53 -13.62
C GLU A 238 3.63 29.55 -13.77
N GLU A 239 2.39 29.05 -13.78
CA GLU A 239 1.20 29.89 -13.99
C GLU A 239 0.13 29.65 -12.92
N TYR A 240 -0.74 30.64 -12.72
CA TYR A 240 -1.87 30.55 -11.79
C TYR A 240 -3.09 30.06 -12.54
N VAL A 241 -3.70 28.98 -12.03
CA VAL A 241 -4.82 28.29 -12.68
C VAL A 241 -5.90 27.86 -11.68
N ASP A 242 -7.07 27.48 -12.21
CA ASP A 242 -8.00 26.64 -11.46
C ASP A 242 -7.47 25.21 -11.43
N MET A 243 -7.06 24.75 -10.25
CA MET A 243 -6.37 23.46 -10.07
C MET A 243 -7.24 22.29 -10.51
N LEU A 244 -8.55 22.30 -10.22
CA LEU A 244 -9.44 21.21 -10.64
C LEU A 244 -9.59 21.15 -12.16
N LYS A 245 -9.74 22.30 -12.83
CA LYS A 245 -9.84 22.37 -14.29
C LYS A 245 -8.53 22.00 -14.97
N ALA A 246 -7.39 22.31 -14.34
CA ALA A 246 -6.06 21.94 -14.82
C ALA A 246 -5.73 20.47 -14.58
N GLY A 247 -6.58 19.71 -13.84
CA GLY A 247 -6.32 18.30 -13.50
C GLY A 247 -5.27 18.12 -12.39
N ILE A 248 -4.98 19.18 -11.63
CA ILE A 248 -4.05 19.14 -10.48
C ILE A 248 -4.89 18.90 -9.24
N ILE A 249 -5.03 17.64 -8.86
CA ILE A 249 -5.94 17.17 -7.83
C ILE A 249 -5.21 16.28 -6.82
N ASP A 250 -5.66 16.31 -5.59
CA ASP A 250 -5.23 15.40 -4.52
C ASP A 250 -6.42 14.62 -3.96
N PRO A 251 -6.23 13.35 -3.53
CA PRO A 251 -7.25 12.64 -2.78
C PRO A 251 -7.47 13.31 -1.41
N LYS A 252 -8.70 13.65 -1.08
CA LYS A 252 -9.05 14.28 0.21
C LYS A 252 -8.58 13.45 1.40
N LYS A 253 -8.76 12.12 1.35
CA LYS A 253 -8.35 11.19 2.40
C LYS A 253 -6.86 11.30 2.71
N VAL A 254 -6.00 11.35 1.68
CA VAL A 254 -4.55 11.46 1.84
C VAL A 254 -4.17 12.77 2.52
N THR A 255 -4.72 13.89 2.05
CA THR A 255 -4.43 15.21 2.59
C THR A 255 -4.88 15.34 4.06
N ARG A 256 -6.07 14.80 4.39
CA ARG A 256 -6.61 14.79 5.75
C ARG A 256 -5.78 13.95 6.69
N ILE A 257 -5.50 12.69 6.34
CA ILE A 257 -4.72 11.75 7.16
C ILE A 257 -3.30 12.27 7.37
N ALA A 258 -2.68 12.87 6.36
CA ALA A 258 -1.35 13.46 6.49
C ALA A 258 -1.31 14.54 7.58
N LEU A 259 -2.30 15.42 7.61
CA LEU A 259 -2.40 16.46 8.64
C LEU A 259 -2.69 15.86 10.03
N GLU A 260 -3.63 14.94 10.14
CA GLU A 260 -3.98 14.27 11.40
C GLU A 260 -2.79 13.51 12.00
N ASN A 261 -2.08 12.72 11.19
CA ASN A 261 -0.91 11.98 11.63
C ASN A 261 0.25 12.91 12.03
N ALA A 262 0.49 13.97 11.25
CA ALA A 262 1.52 14.95 11.58
C ALA A 262 1.22 15.65 12.92
N ALA A 263 -0.02 16.04 13.15
CA ALA A 263 -0.44 16.64 14.42
C ALA A 263 -0.31 15.66 15.60
N SER A 264 -0.69 14.39 15.39
CA SER A 264 -0.58 13.34 16.42
C SER A 264 0.87 13.10 16.82
N VAL A 265 1.78 12.95 15.85
CA VAL A 265 3.21 12.74 16.12
C VAL A 265 3.84 13.97 16.77
N ALA A 266 3.53 15.17 16.25
CA ALA A 266 4.02 16.41 16.86
C ALA A 266 3.55 16.57 18.32
N GLY A 267 2.30 16.21 18.63
CA GLY A 267 1.77 16.22 19.99
C GLY A 267 2.51 15.25 20.92
N MET A 268 2.83 14.05 20.45
CA MET A 268 3.64 13.09 21.19
C MET A 268 5.05 13.63 21.47
N ILE A 269 5.71 14.21 20.47
CA ILE A 269 7.05 14.79 20.64
C ILE A 269 7.05 15.94 21.66
N LEU A 270 6.04 16.80 21.61
CA LEU A 270 5.91 17.92 22.55
C LEU A 270 5.73 17.48 24.00
N THR A 271 5.15 16.31 24.24
CA THR A 271 4.95 15.76 25.59
C THR A 271 6.07 14.82 26.03
N THR A 272 7.11 14.61 25.22
CA THR A 272 8.23 13.71 25.48
C THR A 272 9.42 14.49 26.03
N GLU A 273 10.00 14.02 27.14
CA GLU A 273 11.21 14.63 27.74
C GLU A 273 12.50 14.20 27.04
N CYS A 274 12.54 12.98 26.48
CA CYS A 274 13.69 12.50 25.72
C CYS A 274 13.28 11.52 24.63
N ALA A 275 14.09 11.42 23.59
CA ALA A 275 13.95 10.42 22.53
C ALA A 275 15.21 9.54 22.48
N LEU A 276 15.02 8.22 22.45
CA LEU A 276 16.07 7.25 22.20
C LEU A 276 16.02 6.86 20.72
N VAL A 277 17.13 7.08 20.03
CA VAL A 277 17.26 6.75 18.61
C VAL A 277 18.53 5.96 18.36
N ASP A 278 18.50 5.12 17.33
CA ASP A 278 19.71 4.40 16.91
C ASP A 278 20.75 5.38 16.37
N ILE A 279 22.00 5.17 16.76
CA ILE A 279 23.14 5.92 16.21
C ILE A 279 23.37 5.40 14.78
N LYS A 280 23.37 6.30 13.82
CA LYS A 280 23.67 5.95 12.44
C LYS A 280 25.10 5.44 12.35
N GLU A 281 25.29 4.13 12.06
CA GLU A 281 26.61 3.57 11.81
C GLU A 281 27.22 4.24 10.58
N GLU A 282 28.42 4.81 10.75
CA GLU A 282 29.22 5.26 9.61
C GLU A 282 29.64 4.02 8.83
N THR A 283 29.14 3.85 7.61
CA THR A 283 29.59 2.80 6.70
C THR A 283 31.10 2.98 6.51
N PRO A 284 31.97 2.01 6.86
CA PRO A 284 33.39 2.14 6.63
C PRO A 284 33.63 2.44 5.12
N ALA A 285 34.43 3.43 4.85
CA ALA A 285 34.82 3.72 3.46
C ALA A 285 35.36 2.43 2.81
N PRO A 286 34.96 2.11 1.56
CA PRO A 286 35.44 0.91 0.89
C PRO A 286 36.98 0.96 0.88
N MET A 287 37.62 -0.06 1.45
CA MET A 287 39.07 -0.17 1.42
C MET A 287 39.53 -0.18 -0.06
N PRO A 288 40.52 0.64 -0.43
CA PRO A 288 41.09 0.58 -1.77
C PRO A 288 41.58 -0.84 -2.02
N PRO A 289 41.41 -1.37 -3.25
CA PRO A 289 41.89 -2.70 -3.57
C PRO A 289 43.40 -2.76 -3.32
N MET A 290 43.82 -3.65 -2.42
CA MET A 290 45.25 -3.96 -2.21
C MET A 290 45.83 -4.41 -3.54
N GLY A 291 46.65 -3.57 -4.12
CA GLY A 291 47.40 -3.88 -5.33
C GLY A 291 48.22 -5.14 -5.12
N GLY A 292 47.94 -6.19 -5.92
CA GLY A 292 48.72 -7.39 -5.94
C GLY A 292 50.18 -7.07 -6.28
N GLY A 293 51.05 -7.21 -5.28
CA GLY A 293 52.49 -7.14 -5.48
C GLY A 293 52.94 -8.27 -6.40
N GLY A 294 53.41 -7.91 -7.58
CA GLY A 294 54.04 -8.82 -8.50
C GLY A 294 55.32 -9.41 -7.86
N MET A 295 55.44 -10.72 -7.87
CA MET A 295 56.66 -11.44 -7.55
C MET A 295 57.73 -11.11 -8.61
N PRO A 296 58.94 -10.68 -8.28
CA PRO A 296 60.06 -10.62 -9.24
C PRO A 296 60.49 -12.04 -9.56
N GLY A 297 60.62 -12.35 -10.84
CA GLY A 297 61.14 -13.60 -11.33
C GLY A 297 62.54 -13.86 -10.87
N MET A 298 62.81 -15.09 -10.47
CA MET A 298 64.17 -15.66 -10.39
C MET A 298 64.42 -16.51 -11.63
N MET A 299 65.57 -16.25 -12.26
CA MET A 299 66.20 -17.03 -13.34
C MET A 299 66.33 -18.49 -12.96
#